data_b8f3f4000f2368a21597d4b41f3efdaf
#
_entry.id   b8f3f4000f2368a21597d4b41f3efdaf
#
_cell.length_a   1.000
_cell.length_b   1.000
_cell.length_c   1.000
_cell.angle_alpha   90.00
_cell.angle_beta   90.00
_cell.angle_gamma   90.00
#
_symmetry.space_group_name_H-M   'P 1'
#
loop_
_entity.id
_entity.type
_entity.pdbx_description
1 polymer ?
#
loop_
_entity_poly.entity_id
_entity_poly.type
_entity_poly.pdbx_seq_one_letter_code
_entity_poly.pdbx_strand_id
1 'polypeptide(L)'
;MSQTRIPAWITVGVLPTVNILMAFAVSAILFYYLDISPLEAAKIMWEGAFSNSEGIGFTLYYATGFIFTGLAVAIAFHAGLFNIGGEGQAYIGGLGVGLVCLLLGDKLPFALLLPLAIVSGGLFGAAWAFIPAWLQAKRGSHIVITTIMFNFIARSEERRVG
;
A
#
# COMPACT_ATOMS: atom_id res chain seq x y z
N MET A 1 33.43 -2.81 -24.36
CA MET A 1 33.32 -2.20 -23.01
C MET A 1 32.90 -3.30 -22.07
N SER A 2 33.81 -3.81 -21.22
CA SER A 2 33.49 -4.81 -20.19
C SER A 2 32.62 -4.15 -19.12
N GLN A 3 31.35 -4.52 -19.09
CA GLN A 3 30.50 -4.18 -17.95
C GLN A 3 31.06 -4.91 -16.72
N THR A 4 31.72 -4.19 -15.85
CA THR A 4 32.07 -4.66 -14.51
C THR A 4 30.77 -4.97 -13.78
N ARG A 5 30.38 -6.24 -13.76
CA ARG A 5 29.20 -6.68 -13.01
C ARG A 5 29.48 -6.44 -11.51
N ILE A 6 28.80 -5.45 -10.95
CA ILE A 6 28.86 -5.21 -9.49
C ILE A 6 28.42 -6.49 -8.78
N PRO A 7 29.20 -7.00 -7.81
CA PRO A 7 28.87 -8.22 -7.08
C PRO A 7 27.46 -8.12 -6.42
N ALA A 8 26.72 -9.22 -6.43
CA ALA A 8 25.36 -9.27 -5.92
C ALA A 8 25.24 -8.82 -4.44
N TRP A 9 26.24 -9.09 -3.61
CA TRP A 9 26.25 -8.66 -2.21
C TRP A 9 26.30 -7.13 -2.06
N ILE A 10 26.89 -6.41 -3.01
CA ILE A 10 26.88 -4.94 -3.01
C ILE A 10 25.49 -4.43 -3.38
N THR A 11 24.87 -4.98 -4.43
CA THR A 11 23.56 -4.52 -4.92
C THR A 11 22.40 -4.90 -4.00
N VAL A 12 22.48 -6.06 -3.34
CA VAL A 12 21.40 -6.58 -2.49
C VAL A 12 21.61 -6.25 -1.01
N GLY A 13 22.86 -6.13 -0.57
CA GLY A 13 23.19 -5.85 0.83
C GLY A 13 23.63 -4.40 1.06
N VAL A 14 24.76 -4.00 0.49
CA VAL A 14 25.39 -2.71 0.82
C VAL A 14 24.55 -1.52 0.36
N LEU A 15 24.07 -1.51 -0.88
CA LEU A 15 23.31 -0.37 -1.40
C LEU A 15 22.01 -0.10 -0.63
N PRO A 16 21.15 -1.08 -0.32
CA PRO A 16 19.99 -0.86 0.50
C PRO A 16 20.34 -0.36 1.91
N THR A 17 21.37 -0.93 2.53
CA THR A 17 21.81 -0.51 3.88
C THR A 17 22.29 0.94 3.88
N VAL A 18 23.12 1.34 2.91
CA VAL A 18 23.60 2.73 2.78
C VAL A 18 22.42 3.67 2.54
N ASN A 19 21.45 3.31 1.69
CA ASN A 19 20.26 4.13 1.46
C ASN A 19 19.42 4.33 2.73
N ILE A 20 19.25 3.28 3.53
CA ILE A 20 18.55 3.36 4.82
C ILE A 20 19.31 4.28 5.79
N LEU A 21 20.62 4.10 5.92
CA LEU A 21 21.43 4.94 6.79
C LEU A 21 21.40 6.41 6.34
N MET A 22 21.46 6.69 5.03
CA MET A 22 21.33 8.04 4.50
C MET A 22 19.94 8.64 4.82
N ALA A 23 18.87 7.86 4.69
CA ALA A 23 17.53 8.32 5.04
C ALA A 23 17.44 8.71 6.53
N PHE A 24 17.99 7.86 7.42
CA PHE A 24 18.06 8.19 8.85
C PHE A 24 18.91 9.43 9.12
N ALA A 25 20.04 9.61 8.44
CA ALA A 25 20.89 10.77 8.61
C ALA A 25 20.17 12.08 8.19
N VAL A 26 19.49 12.05 7.04
CA VAL A 26 18.68 13.20 6.57
C VAL A 26 17.54 13.50 7.55
N SER A 27 16.85 12.48 8.04
CA SER A 27 15.79 12.64 9.04
C SER A 27 16.32 13.22 10.35
N ALA A 28 17.50 12.78 10.80
CA ALA A 28 18.15 13.31 12.00
C ALA A 28 18.52 14.79 11.86
N ILE A 29 19.01 15.20 10.69
CA ILE A 29 19.30 16.61 10.39
C ILE A 29 18.01 17.45 10.45
N LEU A 30 16.90 16.96 9.88
CA LEU A 30 15.61 17.63 9.94
C LEU A 30 15.10 17.79 11.38
N PHE A 31 15.16 16.74 12.19
CA PHE A 31 14.79 16.82 13.62
C PHE A 31 15.64 17.82 14.37
N TYR A 32 16.95 17.85 14.09
CA TYR A 32 17.84 18.84 14.71
C TYR A 32 17.45 20.28 14.37
N TYR A 33 17.06 20.57 13.12
CA TYR A 33 16.56 21.88 12.71
C TYR A 33 15.22 22.28 13.34
N LEU A 34 14.44 21.29 13.79
CA LEU A 34 13.16 21.49 14.47
C LEU A 34 13.30 21.53 16.00
N ASP A 35 14.53 21.61 16.51
CA ASP A 35 14.84 21.55 17.95
C ASP A 35 14.32 20.26 18.63
N ILE A 36 14.20 19.16 17.89
CA ILE A 36 13.80 17.85 18.39
C ILE A 36 15.03 16.94 18.43
N SER A 37 15.28 16.29 19.56
CA SER A 37 16.33 15.28 19.65
C SER A 37 16.02 14.08 18.71
N PRO A 38 16.87 13.74 17.73
CA PRO A 38 16.62 12.62 16.83
C PRO A 38 16.52 11.28 17.58
N LEU A 39 17.27 11.13 18.66
CA LEU A 39 17.25 9.91 19.48
C LEU A 39 15.95 9.80 20.27
N GLU A 40 15.46 10.90 20.80
CA GLU A 40 14.18 10.95 21.52
C GLU A 40 13.00 10.67 20.57
N ALA A 41 13.02 11.26 19.36
CA ALA A 41 12.03 10.97 18.32
C ALA A 41 12.02 9.46 17.96
N ALA A 42 13.19 8.87 17.75
CA ALA A 42 13.30 7.44 17.47
C ALA A 42 12.79 6.56 18.63
N LYS A 43 13.06 6.96 19.87
CA LYS A 43 12.58 6.27 21.06
C LYS A 43 11.06 6.34 21.16
N ILE A 44 10.46 7.52 20.97
CA ILE A 44 9.00 7.70 20.99
C ILE A 44 8.32 6.87 19.90
N MET A 45 8.88 6.85 18.69
CA MET A 45 8.37 6.03 17.58
C MET A 45 8.42 4.54 17.92
N TRP A 46 9.54 4.07 18.51
CA TRP A 46 9.68 2.68 18.92
C TRP A 46 8.69 2.30 20.03
N GLU A 47 8.60 3.13 21.06
CA GLU A 47 7.68 2.93 22.17
C GLU A 47 6.23 2.95 21.72
N GLY A 48 5.85 3.88 20.86
CA GLY A 48 4.49 3.95 20.29
C GLY A 48 4.13 2.72 19.45
N ALA A 49 5.09 2.14 18.73
CA ALA A 49 4.83 0.99 17.87
C ALA A 49 4.83 -0.35 18.62
N PHE A 50 5.66 -0.52 19.67
CA PHE A 50 5.96 -1.85 20.22
C PHE A 50 5.80 -1.97 21.73
N SER A 51 5.62 -0.88 22.50
CA SER A 51 5.62 -0.95 23.97
C SER A 51 4.32 -1.40 24.61
N ASN A 52 3.22 -1.36 23.87
CA ASN A 52 1.92 -1.77 24.37
C ASN A 52 1.12 -2.57 23.34
N SER A 53 0.10 -3.29 23.78
CA SER A 53 -0.74 -4.12 22.91
C SER A 53 -1.47 -3.33 21.83
N GLU A 54 -1.85 -2.10 22.13
CA GLU A 54 -2.52 -1.21 21.18
C GLU A 54 -1.56 -0.77 20.06
N GLY A 55 -0.35 -0.32 20.40
CA GLY A 55 0.69 0.04 19.42
C GLY A 55 1.06 -1.13 18.51
N ILE A 56 1.22 -2.34 19.08
CA ILE A 56 1.45 -3.56 18.30
C ILE A 56 0.26 -3.85 17.39
N GLY A 57 -0.97 -3.70 17.89
CA GLY A 57 -2.19 -3.88 17.10
C GLY A 57 -2.25 -2.94 15.89
N PHE A 58 -2.00 -1.65 16.09
CA PHE A 58 -1.93 -0.68 14.99
C PHE A 58 -0.78 -0.97 14.02
N THR A 59 0.39 -1.34 14.52
CA THR A 59 1.53 -1.72 13.69
C THR A 59 1.18 -2.88 12.78
N LEU A 60 0.55 -3.94 13.29
CA LEU A 60 0.12 -5.10 12.50
C LEU A 60 -1.00 -4.74 11.52
N TYR A 61 -1.93 -3.88 11.93
CA TYR A 61 -3.00 -3.38 11.06
C TYR A 61 -2.44 -2.68 9.81
N TYR A 62 -1.57 -1.70 10.00
CA TYR A 62 -0.94 -1.00 8.89
C TYR A 62 -0.01 -1.89 8.07
N ALA A 63 0.78 -2.76 8.72
CA ALA A 63 1.64 -3.72 8.04
C ALA A 63 0.86 -4.63 7.10
N THR A 64 -0.33 -5.09 7.51
CA THR A 64 -1.20 -5.92 6.67
C THR A 64 -1.59 -5.18 5.39
N GLY A 65 -2.03 -3.93 5.50
CA GLY A 65 -2.35 -3.10 4.33
C GLY A 65 -1.16 -2.93 3.39
N PHE A 66 0.02 -2.61 3.92
CA PHE A 66 1.24 -2.47 3.12
C PHE A 66 1.71 -3.77 2.46
N ILE A 67 1.53 -4.92 3.11
CA ILE A 67 1.85 -6.23 2.51
C ILE A 67 0.98 -6.47 1.27
N PHE A 68 -0.33 -6.29 1.37
CA PHE A 68 -1.23 -6.53 0.25
C PHE A 68 -1.03 -5.54 -0.90
N THR A 69 -0.87 -4.25 -0.60
CA THR A 69 -0.60 -3.25 -1.64
C THR A 69 0.77 -3.44 -2.27
N GLY A 70 1.79 -3.80 -1.49
CA GLY A 70 3.12 -4.14 -1.99
C GLY A 70 3.11 -5.37 -2.90
N LEU A 71 2.38 -6.42 -2.54
CA LEU A 71 2.19 -7.60 -3.39
C LEU A 71 1.47 -7.27 -4.70
N ALA A 72 0.44 -6.43 -4.67
CA ALA A 72 -0.27 -6.00 -5.87
C ALA A 72 0.66 -5.27 -6.85
N VAL A 73 1.53 -4.38 -6.35
CA VAL A 73 2.55 -3.70 -7.17
C VAL A 73 3.60 -4.68 -7.68
N ALA A 74 4.09 -5.59 -6.82
CA ALA A 74 5.12 -6.56 -7.20
C ALA A 74 4.63 -7.52 -8.31
N ILE A 75 3.41 -8.04 -8.20
CA ILE A 75 2.81 -8.93 -9.20
C ILE A 75 2.67 -8.19 -10.53
N ALA A 76 2.15 -6.96 -10.52
CA ALA A 76 2.01 -6.15 -11.72
C ALA A 76 3.38 -5.88 -12.38
N PHE A 77 4.38 -5.56 -11.58
CA PHE A 77 5.75 -5.31 -12.06
C PHE A 77 6.38 -6.55 -12.71
N HIS A 78 6.19 -7.73 -12.15
CA HIS A 78 6.64 -8.99 -12.76
C HIS A 78 5.91 -9.32 -14.07
N ALA A 79 4.68 -8.85 -14.23
CA ALA A 79 3.93 -8.93 -15.48
C ALA A 79 4.32 -7.85 -16.52
N GLY A 80 5.34 -7.03 -16.24
CA GLY A 80 5.78 -5.93 -17.11
C GLY A 80 4.87 -4.69 -17.06
N LEU A 81 4.00 -4.59 -16.05
CA LEU A 81 3.07 -3.49 -15.87
C LEU A 81 3.46 -2.68 -14.63
N PHE A 82 3.53 -1.36 -14.76
CA PHE A 82 3.80 -0.47 -13.63
C PHE A 82 2.48 0.09 -13.09
N ASN A 83 1.80 -0.71 -12.23
CA ASN A 83 0.50 -0.34 -11.66
C ASN A 83 0.67 0.52 -10.40
N ILE A 84 0.31 1.80 -10.47
CA ILE A 84 0.27 2.72 -9.32
C ILE A 84 -1.16 2.84 -8.76
N GLY A 85 -2.11 2.05 -9.27
CA GLY A 85 -3.53 2.10 -8.92
C GLY A 85 -3.92 1.42 -7.59
N GLY A 86 -2.95 0.96 -6.81
CA GLY A 86 -3.21 0.21 -5.56
C GLY A 86 -4.07 0.97 -4.55
N GLU A 87 -3.92 2.29 -4.45
CA GLU A 87 -4.74 3.13 -3.58
C GLU A 87 -6.23 3.08 -3.97
N GLY A 88 -6.55 3.36 -5.23
CA GLY A 88 -7.93 3.31 -5.73
C GLY A 88 -8.54 1.91 -5.65
N GLN A 89 -7.74 0.87 -5.91
CA GLN A 89 -8.17 -0.52 -5.77
C GLN A 89 -8.53 -0.86 -4.31
N ALA A 90 -7.76 -0.35 -3.34
CA ALA A 90 -8.02 -0.54 -1.93
C ALA A 90 -9.32 0.19 -1.49
N TYR A 91 -9.54 1.43 -1.94
CA TYR A 91 -10.76 2.17 -1.64
C TYR A 91 -12.01 1.47 -2.19
N ILE A 92 -12.00 1.09 -3.45
CA ILE A 92 -13.14 0.39 -4.06
C ILE A 92 -13.31 -1.02 -3.49
N GLY A 93 -12.24 -1.70 -3.14
CA GLY A 93 -12.29 -2.95 -2.37
C GLY A 93 -12.96 -2.76 -1.01
N GLY A 94 -12.61 -1.68 -0.28
CA GLY A 94 -13.25 -1.32 0.98
C GLY A 94 -14.75 -1.04 0.82
N LEU A 95 -15.16 -0.39 -0.27
CA LEU A 95 -16.59 -0.21 -0.59
C LEU A 95 -17.30 -1.58 -0.74
N GLY A 96 -16.69 -2.55 -1.44
CA GLY A 96 -17.24 -3.89 -1.58
C GLY A 96 -17.42 -4.60 -0.24
N VAL A 97 -16.44 -4.50 0.66
CA VAL A 97 -16.54 -5.01 2.03
C VAL A 97 -17.68 -4.32 2.79
N GLY A 98 -17.74 -2.98 2.74
CA GLY A 98 -18.76 -2.18 3.41
C GLY A 98 -20.17 -2.55 2.94
N LEU A 99 -20.40 -2.72 1.64
CA LEU A 99 -21.69 -3.13 1.09
C LEU A 99 -22.14 -4.51 1.62
N VAL A 100 -21.24 -5.48 1.66
CA VAL A 100 -21.56 -6.81 2.21
C VAL A 100 -21.90 -6.71 3.70
N CYS A 101 -21.14 -5.96 4.48
CA CYS A 101 -21.39 -5.78 5.91
C CYS A 101 -22.73 -5.06 6.16
N LEU A 102 -23.04 -4.01 5.39
CA LEU A 102 -24.31 -3.28 5.53
C LEU A 102 -25.54 -4.11 5.13
N LEU A 103 -25.45 -4.90 4.05
CA LEU A 103 -26.60 -5.64 3.54
C LEU A 103 -26.85 -6.97 4.27
N LEU A 104 -25.78 -7.59 4.79
CA LEU A 104 -25.81 -8.95 5.29
C LEU A 104 -25.31 -9.09 6.73
N GLY A 105 -24.79 -8.02 7.36
CA GLY A 105 -24.20 -8.07 8.69
C GLY A 105 -25.16 -8.58 9.76
N ASP A 106 -26.43 -8.14 9.70
CA ASP A 106 -27.47 -8.59 10.65
C ASP A 106 -28.10 -9.94 10.28
N LYS A 107 -27.83 -10.48 9.08
CA LYS A 107 -28.48 -11.68 8.55
C LYS A 107 -27.60 -12.90 8.60
N LEU A 108 -26.28 -12.73 8.63
CA LEU A 108 -25.31 -13.82 8.54
C LEU A 108 -24.43 -13.90 9.79
N PRO A 109 -24.11 -15.11 10.26
CA PRO A 109 -23.11 -15.28 11.31
C PRO A 109 -21.73 -14.86 10.80
N PHE A 110 -20.89 -14.37 11.71
CA PHE A 110 -19.55 -13.84 11.43
C PHE A 110 -18.69 -14.81 10.59
N ALA A 111 -18.82 -16.11 10.83
CA ALA A 111 -18.08 -17.16 10.10
C ALA A 111 -18.37 -17.20 8.59
N LEU A 112 -19.57 -16.77 8.17
CA LEU A 112 -19.95 -16.66 6.75
C LEU A 112 -19.75 -15.24 6.22
N LEU A 113 -20.00 -14.24 7.05
CA LEU A 113 -19.87 -12.82 6.69
C LEU A 113 -18.42 -12.47 6.34
N LEU A 114 -17.45 -12.94 7.12
CA LEU A 114 -16.04 -12.63 6.93
C LEU A 114 -15.49 -13.12 5.57
N PRO A 115 -15.64 -14.39 5.17
CA PRO A 115 -15.21 -14.85 3.86
C PRO A 115 -15.90 -14.09 2.72
N LEU A 116 -17.19 -13.82 2.86
CA LEU A 116 -17.95 -13.09 1.85
C LEU A 116 -17.48 -11.66 1.69
N ALA A 117 -17.17 -10.96 2.79
CA ALA A 117 -16.58 -9.64 2.79
C ALA A 117 -15.20 -9.63 2.10
N ILE A 118 -14.34 -10.60 2.41
CA ILE A 118 -13.02 -10.73 1.76
C ILE A 118 -13.15 -10.94 0.26
N VAL A 119 -14.03 -11.84 -0.17
CA VAL A 119 -14.26 -12.10 -1.60
C VAL A 119 -14.84 -10.87 -2.29
N SER A 120 -15.80 -10.20 -1.67
CA SER A 120 -16.37 -8.96 -2.21
C SER A 120 -15.30 -7.87 -2.38
N GLY A 121 -14.47 -7.64 -1.36
CA GLY A 121 -13.35 -6.68 -1.45
C GLY A 121 -12.41 -7.01 -2.60
N GLY A 122 -12.05 -8.27 -2.75
CA GLY A 122 -11.22 -8.75 -3.87
C GLY A 122 -11.87 -8.53 -5.24
N LEU A 123 -13.15 -8.84 -5.38
CA LEU A 123 -13.89 -8.64 -6.64
C LEU A 123 -14.05 -7.17 -7.02
N PHE A 124 -14.37 -6.31 -6.07
CA PHE A 124 -14.50 -4.87 -6.32
C PHE A 124 -13.15 -4.24 -6.67
N GLY A 125 -12.08 -4.57 -5.94
CA GLY A 125 -10.73 -4.12 -6.27
C GLY A 125 -10.25 -4.62 -7.64
N ALA A 126 -10.52 -5.89 -7.97
CA ALA A 126 -10.19 -6.47 -9.27
C ALA A 126 -10.98 -5.83 -10.41
N ALA A 127 -12.28 -5.59 -10.24
CA ALA A 127 -13.11 -4.89 -11.22
C ALA A 127 -12.60 -3.47 -11.48
N TRP A 128 -12.16 -2.77 -10.43
CA TRP A 128 -11.55 -1.45 -10.57
C TRP A 128 -10.24 -1.49 -11.33
N ALA A 129 -9.36 -2.45 -11.03
CA ALA A 129 -8.10 -2.66 -11.71
C ALA A 129 -8.25 -3.09 -13.18
N PHE A 130 -9.34 -3.80 -13.49
CA PHE A 130 -9.61 -4.29 -14.85
C PHE A 130 -9.73 -3.16 -15.87
N ILE A 131 -10.34 -2.02 -15.48
CA ILE A 131 -10.59 -0.91 -16.41
C ILE A 131 -9.28 -0.31 -16.96
N PRO A 132 -8.32 0.15 -16.14
CA PRO A 132 -7.05 0.65 -16.65
C PRO A 132 -6.23 -0.43 -17.40
N ALA A 133 -6.28 -1.68 -16.95
CA ALA A 133 -5.61 -2.77 -17.64
C ALA A 133 -6.21 -3.04 -19.04
N TRP A 134 -7.51 -3.01 -19.17
CA TRP A 134 -8.21 -3.15 -20.45
C TRP A 134 -7.92 -1.97 -21.38
N LEU A 135 -7.92 -0.75 -20.87
CA LEU A 135 -7.58 0.45 -21.64
C LEU A 135 -6.16 0.38 -22.18
N GLN A 136 -5.21 -0.10 -21.41
CA GLN A 136 -3.85 -0.33 -21.91
C GLN A 136 -3.82 -1.40 -22.99
N ALA A 137 -4.43 -2.55 -22.76
CA ALA A 137 -4.38 -3.69 -23.67
C ALA A 137 -5.07 -3.42 -25.01
N LYS A 138 -6.19 -2.69 -25.01
CA LYS A 138 -7.02 -2.46 -26.20
C LYS A 138 -6.84 -1.11 -26.86
N ARG A 139 -6.48 -0.08 -26.10
CA ARG A 139 -6.38 1.32 -26.57
C ARG A 139 -4.97 1.86 -26.53
N GLY A 140 -3.99 1.10 -26.01
CA GLY A 140 -2.60 1.55 -25.90
C GLY A 140 -2.42 2.70 -24.90
N SER A 141 -3.34 2.89 -23.94
CA SER A 141 -3.21 3.94 -22.93
C SER A 141 -2.01 3.66 -22.02
N HIS A 142 -1.38 4.72 -21.51
CA HIS A 142 -0.24 4.57 -20.61
C HIS A 142 -0.73 4.16 -19.21
N ILE A 143 -0.40 2.93 -18.77
CA ILE A 143 -0.93 2.35 -17.51
C ILE A 143 -0.71 3.25 -16.30
N VAL A 144 0.47 3.87 -16.18
CA VAL A 144 0.83 4.75 -15.06
C VAL A 144 -0.15 5.93 -14.96
N ILE A 145 -0.39 6.62 -16.07
CA ILE A 145 -1.28 7.79 -16.11
C ILE A 145 -2.72 7.34 -15.79
N THR A 146 -3.17 6.27 -16.42
CA THR A 146 -4.54 5.77 -16.24
C THR A 146 -4.78 5.33 -14.79
N THR A 147 -3.83 4.60 -14.19
CA THR A 147 -4.00 4.13 -12.80
C THR A 147 -3.94 5.27 -11.78
N ILE A 148 -3.13 6.31 -12.00
CA ILE A 148 -3.15 7.52 -11.17
C ILE A 148 -4.51 8.24 -11.26
N MET A 149 -5.03 8.41 -12.48
CA MET A 149 -6.36 9.03 -12.67
C MET A 149 -7.46 8.24 -11.95
N PHE A 150 -7.39 6.90 -11.99
CA PHE A 150 -8.34 6.04 -11.29
C PHE A 150 -8.23 6.13 -9.77
N ASN A 151 -7.06 6.41 -9.20
CA ASN A 151 -6.94 6.71 -7.77
C ASN A 151 -7.71 8.00 -7.41
N PHE A 152 -7.58 9.05 -8.21
CA PHE A 152 -8.33 10.30 -7.97
C PHE A 152 -9.85 10.10 -8.11
N ILE A 153 -10.31 9.31 -9.07
CA ILE A 153 -11.74 8.99 -9.22
C ILE A 153 -12.26 8.23 -8.00
N ALA A 154 -11.55 7.18 -7.55
CA ALA A 154 -11.92 6.42 -6.37
C ALA A 154 -12.02 7.30 -5.11
N ARG A 155 -11.07 8.23 -4.94
CA ARG A 155 -11.04 9.16 -3.80
C ARG A 155 -12.12 10.24 -3.87
N SER A 156 -12.57 10.62 -5.08
CA SER A 156 -13.63 11.63 -5.23
C SER A 156 -14.99 11.12 -4.78
N GLU A 157 -15.25 9.83 -4.90
CA GLU A 157 -16.47 9.19 -4.40
C GLU A 157 -16.56 9.20 -2.87
N GLU A 158 -15.42 9.06 -2.17
CA GLU A 158 -15.38 9.14 -0.71
C GLU A 158 -15.87 10.50 -0.16
N ARG A 159 -15.58 11.60 -0.85
CA ARG A 159 -15.99 12.95 -0.42
C ARG A 159 -17.48 13.23 -0.56
N ARG A 160 -18.21 12.42 -1.30
CA ARG A 160 -19.67 12.60 -1.48
C ARG A 160 -20.50 11.87 -0.43
N VAL A 161 -19.89 10.99 0.34
CA VAL A 161 -20.55 10.14 1.33
C VAL A 161 -20.32 10.64 2.76
N GLY A 162 -19.48 11.70 2.94
CA GLY A 162 -19.16 12.32 4.23
C GLY A 162 -19.93 13.60 4.54
#